data_c2c100cce74728a8827c6289426fa6ac
#
_entry.id   c2c100cce74728a8827c6289426fa6ac
#
_cell.length_a   1.000
_cell.length_b   1.000
_cell.length_c   1.000
_cell.angle_alpha   90.00
_cell.angle_beta   90.00
_cell.angle_gamma   90.00
#
_symmetry.space_group_name_H-M   'P 1'
#
loop_
_entity.id
_entity.type
_entity.pdbx_description
1 polymer ?
#
loop_
_entity_poly.entity_id
_entity_poly.type
_entity_poly.pdbx_seq_one_letter_code
_entity_poly.pdbx_strand_id
1 'polypeptide(L)'
;MQQTNSNSNSDSDLIPNINSNTISNSNNKIDQQHLSQIITTALNGLGFNLVDLELSARGKLIRVFMENADLVSEINTQHCADVSNHLVRLFEVENIDFERLEISSPGLDRVLKSLADFVRFVGKDVQLKTRIPVENQRNFRGNIKNVDSEKNLIILDLDATKINDEKEKEKGKDKNKNAKKNNQNLVEDIDNKNYVEINFNNIDKARLIPRIEF
;
A
#
# COMPACT_ATOMS: atom_id res chain seq x y z
N MET A 1 -69.58 -24.80 40.49
CA MET A 1 -68.24 -25.20 41.04
C MET A 1 -67.34 -25.50 39.88
N GLN A 2 -66.17 -25.03 39.98
CA GLN A 2 -64.98 -25.16 39.07
C GLN A 2 -64.86 -24.16 37.93
N GLN A 3 -63.97 -23.23 38.20
CA GLN A 3 -63.33 -22.26 37.30
C GLN A 3 -62.30 -23.00 36.46
N THR A 4 -62.24 -22.73 35.17
CA THR A 4 -61.12 -23.05 34.31
C THR A 4 -60.50 -21.79 33.80
N ASN A 5 -59.32 -21.45 34.30
CA ASN A 5 -58.44 -20.39 33.80
C ASN A 5 -57.83 -20.80 32.46
N SER A 6 -58.08 -20.02 31.43
CA SER A 6 -57.30 -20.08 30.18
C SER A 6 -56.29 -18.95 30.15
N ASN A 7 -55.03 -19.31 30.32
CA ASN A 7 -53.88 -18.43 30.13
C ASN A 7 -53.57 -18.33 28.61
N SER A 8 -53.74 -17.18 28.07
CA SER A 8 -53.24 -16.83 26.73
C SER A 8 -51.85 -16.16 26.87
N ASN A 9 -50.80 -16.92 26.56
CA ASN A 9 -49.45 -16.40 26.40
C ASN A 9 -49.35 -15.71 25.04
N SER A 10 -49.21 -14.41 25.04
CA SER A 10 -48.78 -13.63 23.91
C SER A 10 -47.23 -13.63 23.84
N ASP A 11 -46.70 -14.30 22.82
CA ASP A 11 -45.28 -14.20 22.43
C ASP A 11 -45.00 -12.78 21.96
N SER A 12 -44.29 -12.03 22.77
CA SER A 12 -43.75 -10.74 22.38
C SER A 12 -42.36 -10.97 21.77
N ASP A 13 -42.24 -10.72 20.46
CA ASP A 13 -41.03 -10.73 19.68
C ASP A 13 -39.90 -9.93 20.33
N LEU A 14 -38.82 -10.61 20.65
CA LEU A 14 -37.56 -10.03 21.09
C LEU A 14 -36.88 -9.35 19.92
N ILE A 15 -37.05 -8.04 19.80
CA ILE A 15 -36.24 -7.19 18.95
C ILE A 15 -34.85 -7.11 19.64
N PRO A 16 -33.75 -7.50 18.97
CA PRO A 16 -32.42 -7.31 19.55
C PRO A 16 -32.14 -5.81 19.69
N ASN A 17 -31.90 -5.43 20.91
CA ASN A 17 -31.49 -4.08 21.32
C ASN A 17 -30.19 -3.71 20.63
N ILE A 18 -30.28 -2.88 19.57
CA ILE A 18 -29.12 -2.27 18.95
C ILE A 18 -28.62 -1.21 19.94
N ASN A 19 -27.59 -1.59 20.70
CA ASN A 19 -26.85 -0.69 21.53
C ASN A 19 -26.36 0.51 20.70
N SER A 20 -27.05 1.60 20.82
CA SER A 20 -26.57 2.93 20.47
C SER A 20 -25.44 3.32 21.43
N ASN A 21 -24.25 2.78 21.19
CA ASN A 21 -23.07 3.24 21.89
C ASN A 21 -22.70 4.63 21.38
N THR A 22 -23.22 5.61 22.12
CA THR A 22 -22.52 6.78 22.62
C THR A 22 -21.37 7.32 21.74
N ILE A 23 -21.72 8.28 20.92
CA ILE A 23 -20.77 9.24 20.39
C ILE A 23 -20.31 10.11 21.57
N SER A 24 -19.25 9.69 22.24
CA SER A 24 -18.52 10.55 23.19
C SER A 24 -17.58 11.47 22.41
N ASN A 25 -17.86 12.74 22.46
CA ASN A 25 -16.99 13.85 22.09
C ASN A 25 -15.57 13.64 22.62
N SER A 26 -14.62 13.37 21.73
CA SER A 26 -13.22 13.68 21.96
C SER A 26 -12.50 13.83 20.63
N ASN A 27 -12.16 15.06 20.29
CA ASN A 27 -11.23 15.47 19.24
C ASN A 27 -11.49 14.84 17.86
N ASN A 28 -11.97 15.65 16.94
CA ASN A 28 -12.33 15.43 15.53
C ASN A 28 -11.16 14.83 14.69
N LYS A 29 -10.59 13.71 15.13
CA LYS A 29 -9.62 12.95 14.36
C LYS A 29 -10.39 11.86 13.61
N ILE A 30 -10.47 12.01 12.30
CA ILE A 30 -11.06 10.99 11.42
C ILE A 30 -10.40 9.65 11.74
N ASP A 31 -11.19 8.63 12.05
CA ASP A 31 -10.67 7.27 12.19
C ASP A 31 -10.19 6.80 10.83
N GLN A 32 -8.87 6.70 10.69
CA GLN A 32 -8.24 6.34 9.44
C GLN A 32 -8.61 4.94 8.97
N GLN A 33 -8.88 4.00 9.89
CA GLN A 33 -9.28 2.65 9.52
C GLN A 33 -10.69 2.65 8.95
N HIS A 34 -11.62 3.31 9.63
CA HIS A 34 -12.99 3.45 9.17
C HIS A 34 -13.07 4.17 7.81
N LEU A 35 -12.37 5.28 7.65
CA LEU A 35 -12.28 6.01 6.40
C LEU A 35 -11.70 5.14 5.26
N SER A 36 -10.66 4.38 5.54
CA SER A 36 -10.05 3.47 4.56
C SER A 36 -11.03 2.38 4.11
N GLN A 37 -11.84 1.82 5.03
CA GLN A 37 -12.85 0.82 4.69
C GLN A 37 -13.96 1.39 3.80
N ILE A 38 -14.48 2.57 4.14
CA ILE A 38 -15.50 3.27 3.35
C ILE A 38 -15.00 3.52 1.93
N ILE A 39 -13.80 4.11 1.80
CA ILE A 39 -13.19 4.41 0.50
C ILE A 39 -12.94 3.13 -0.29
N THR A 40 -12.40 2.08 0.34
CA THR A 40 -12.13 0.80 -0.34
C THR A 40 -13.42 0.20 -0.90
N THR A 41 -14.50 0.19 -0.11
CA THR A 41 -15.80 -0.34 -0.54
C THR A 41 -16.36 0.46 -1.72
N ALA A 42 -16.28 1.80 -1.64
CA ALA A 42 -16.75 2.68 -2.71
C ALA A 42 -15.95 2.49 -4.01
N LEU A 43 -14.63 2.45 -3.93
CA LEU A 43 -13.74 2.24 -5.07
C LEU A 43 -13.98 0.89 -5.73
N ASN A 44 -14.10 -0.18 -4.96
CA ASN A 44 -14.37 -1.52 -5.47
C ASN A 44 -15.70 -1.57 -6.24
N GLY A 45 -16.74 -0.88 -5.73
CA GLY A 45 -18.04 -0.74 -6.42
C GLY A 45 -17.96 -0.02 -7.76
N LEU A 46 -16.93 0.81 -7.96
CA LEU A 46 -16.68 1.56 -9.19
C LEU A 46 -15.64 0.89 -10.12
N GLY A 47 -15.09 -0.27 -9.74
CA GLY A 47 -14.10 -1.00 -10.53
C GLY A 47 -12.65 -0.52 -10.30
N PHE A 48 -12.37 0.10 -9.16
CA PHE A 48 -11.03 0.55 -8.77
C PHE A 48 -10.57 -0.09 -7.48
N ASN A 49 -9.26 -0.16 -7.28
CA ASN A 49 -8.61 -0.60 -6.04
C ASN A 49 -7.97 0.59 -5.33
N LEU A 50 -8.09 0.65 -4.00
CA LEU A 50 -7.36 1.60 -3.18
C LEU A 50 -5.90 1.14 -3.05
N VAL A 51 -4.96 1.99 -3.48
CA VAL A 51 -3.52 1.75 -3.35
C VAL A 51 -2.98 2.39 -2.07
N ASP A 52 -3.29 3.67 -1.86
CA ASP A 52 -2.84 4.42 -0.68
C ASP A 52 -3.87 5.47 -0.27
N LEU A 53 -3.86 5.82 1.02
CA LEU A 53 -4.67 6.86 1.62
C LEU A 53 -3.77 7.73 2.51
N GLU A 54 -3.64 9.00 2.16
CA GLU A 54 -2.88 9.97 2.94
C GLU A 54 -3.83 11.00 3.56
N LEU A 55 -3.63 11.25 4.84
CA LEU A 55 -4.35 12.30 5.58
C LEU A 55 -3.37 13.37 6.04
N SER A 56 -3.74 14.63 5.91
CA SER A 56 -2.99 15.71 6.56
C SER A 56 -3.07 15.59 8.09
N ALA A 57 -2.14 16.24 8.79
CA ALA A 57 -2.07 16.19 10.25
C ALA A 57 -3.37 16.57 10.97
N ARG A 58 -4.22 17.40 10.34
CA ARG A 58 -5.53 17.80 10.85
C ARG A 58 -6.70 17.01 10.25
N GLY A 59 -6.44 16.03 9.38
CA GLY A 59 -7.46 15.25 8.68
C GLY A 59 -8.24 16.01 7.59
N LYS A 60 -7.94 17.28 7.36
CA LYS A 60 -8.70 18.14 6.44
C LYS A 60 -8.38 17.93 4.96
N LEU A 61 -7.19 17.45 4.64
CA LEU A 61 -6.81 17.03 3.29
C LEU A 61 -6.78 15.51 3.25
N ILE A 62 -7.56 14.94 2.33
CA ILE A 62 -7.65 13.51 2.04
C ILE A 62 -7.10 13.29 0.64
N ARG A 63 -6.04 12.46 0.51
CA ARG A 63 -5.52 12.02 -0.77
C ARG A 63 -5.77 10.54 -0.95
N VAL A 64 -6.40 10.19 -2.05
CA VAL A 64 -6.73 8.81 -2.41
C VAL A 64 -5.94 8.45 -3.66
N PHE A 65 -5.10 7.43 -3.55
CA PHE A 65 -4.38 6.85 -4.68
C PHE A 65 -5.07 5.56 -5.09
N MET A 66 -5.50 5.49 -6.34
CA MET A 66 -6.27 4.37 -6.87
C MET A 66 -5.69 3.81 -8.15
N GLU A 67 -5.98 2.57 -8.45
CA GLU A 67 -5.69 1.92 -9.72
C GLU A 67 -6.91 1.17 -10.24
N ASN A 68 -6.95 0.85 -11.53
CA ASN A 68 -8.00 0.01 -12.09
C ASN A 68 -7.95 -1.40 -11.48
N ALA A 69 -9.11 -2.03 -11.29
CA ALA A 69 -9.20 -3.38 -10.74
C ALA A 69 -8.56 -4.45 -11.65
N ASP A 70 -8.45 -4.18 -12.96
CA ASP A 70 -7.76 -5.03 -13.92
C ASP A 70 -6.23 -5.00 -13.77
N LEU A 71 -5.69 -4.05 -13.00
CA LEU A 71 -4.26 -3.83 -12.73
C LEU A 71 -3.40 -3.52 -13.98
N VAL A 72 -4.03 -3.24 -15.10
CA VAL A 72 -3.39 -3.01 -16.42
C VAL A 72 -3.72 -1.64 -16.97
N SER A 73 -5.00 -1.26 -16.96
CA SER A 73 -5.46 0.00 -17.53
C SER A 73 -5.01 1.21 -16.71
N GLU A 74 -4.63 2.27 -17.39
CA GLU A 74 -4.22 3.51 -16.72
C GLU A 74 -5.42 4.30 -16.19
N ILE A 75 -5.21 4.99 -15.07
CA ILE A 75 -6.17 5.96 -14.54
C ILE A 75 -6.11 7.24 -15.39
N ASN A 76 -7.27 7.70 -15.82
CA ASN A 76 -7.42 8.96 -16.53
C ASN A 76 -8.17 10.01 -15.69
N THR A 77 -8.24 11.24 -16.21
CA THR A 77 -8.88 12.36 -15.52
C THR A 77 -10.38 12.14 -15.27
N GLN A 78 -11.09 11.46 -16.20
CA GLN A 78 -12.51 11.15 -16.04
C GLN A 78 -12.74 10.19 -14.87
N HIS A 79 -11.91 9.13 -14.74
CA HIS A 79 -11.95 8.22 -13.59
C HIS A 79 -11.77 8.98 -12.27
N CYS A 80 -10.82 9.93 -12.22
CA CYS A 80 -10.62 10.74 -11.02
C CYS A 80 -11.83 11.62 -10.70
N ALA A 81 -12.48 12.20 -11.71
CA ALA A 81 -13.66 13.03 -11.54
C ALA A 81 -14.86 12.22 -11.04
N ASP A 82 -15.10 11.04 -11.62
CA ASP A 82 -16.22 10.16 -11.26
C ASP A 82 -16.08 9.67 -9.81
N VAL A 83 -14.89 9.22 -9.43
CA VAL A 83 -14.59 8.80 -8.06
C VAL A 83 -14.69 9.97 -7.08
N SER A 84 -14.17 11.15 -7.43
CA SER A 84 -14.27 12.34 -6.59
C SER A 84 -15.73 12.70 -6.31
N ASN A 85 -16.56 12.76 -7.34
CA ASN A 85 -17.99 13.06 -7.20
C ASN A 85 -18.72 12.03 -6.33
N HIS A 86 -18.34 10.76 -6.46
CA HIS A 86 -18.93 9.69 -5.64
C HIS A 86 -18.52 9.81 -4.18
N LEU A 87 -17.22 10.00 -3.91
CA LEU A 87 -16.71 10.10 -2.55
C LEU A 87 -17.20 11.35 -1.82
N VAL A 88 -17.34 12.50 -2.50
CA VAL A 88 -17.89 13.72 -1.88
C VAL A 88 -19.29 13.44 -1.32
N ARG A 89 -20.19 12.84 -2.11
CA ARG A 89 -21.54 12.48 -1.66
C ARG A 89 -21.55 11.47 -0.53
N LEU A 90 -20.66 10.48 -0.62
CA LEU A 90 -20.51 9.46 0.42
C LEU A 90 -20.04 10.07 1.74
N PHE A 91 -19.08 11.00 1.69
CA PHE A 91 -18.55 11.69 2.87
C PHE A 91 -19.59 12.60 3.54
N GLU A 92 -20.49 13.20 2.75
CA GLU A 92 -21.63 13.94 3.28
C GLU A 92 -22.59 13.02 4.09
N VAL A 93 -22.89 11.83 3.56
CA VAL A 93 -23.77 10.84 4.24
C VAL A 93 -23.11 10.30 5.50
N GLU A 94 -21.80 10.02 5.46
CA GLU A 94 -21.02 9.47 6.58
C GLU A 94 -20.57 10.54 7.58
N ASN A 95 -20.95 11.82 7.38
CA ASN A 95 -20.54 12.95 8.19
C ASN A 95 -19.01 13.08 8.36
N ILE A 96 -18.26 12.78 7.28
CA ILE A 96 -16.82 12.95 7.23
C ILE A 96 -16.51 14.39 6.84
N ASP A 97 -15.91 15.13 7.76
CA ASP A 97 -15.53 16.55 7.55
C ASP A 97 -14.15 16.65 6.89
N PHE A 98 -14.09 17.25 5.71
CA PHE A 98 -12.87 17.50 4.97
C PHE A 98 -12.91 18.87 4.27
N GLU A 99 -11.74 19.44 3.99
CA GLU A 99 -11.62 20.70 3.24
C GLU A 99 -11.19 20.45 1.79
N ARG A 100 -10.40 19.39 1.57
CA ARG A 100 -9.86 19.08 0.26
C ARG A 100 -9.77 17.57 0.04
N LEU A 101 -10.29 17.11 -1.10
CA LEU A 101 -10.18 15.75 -1.58
C LEU A 101 -9.35 15.74 -2.86
N GLU A 102 -8.30 14.94 -2.90
CA GLU A 102 -7.43 14.74 -4.06
C GLU A 102 -7.49 13.27 -4.46
N ILE A 103 -7.82 13.00 -5.72
CA ILE A 103 -7.83 11.65 -6.31
C ILE A 103 -6.74 11.58 -7.37
N SER A 104 -5.92 10.54 -7.32
CA SER A 104 -4.80 10.34 -8.26
C SER A 104 -4.49 8.88 -8.48
N SER A 105 -3.74 8.58 -9.55
CA SER A 105 -3.06 7.30 -9.68
C SER A 105 -1.83 7.26 -8.77
N PRO A 106 -1.36 6.06 -8.35
CA PRO A 106 -0.08 5.92 -7.67
C PRO A 106 1.04 6.36 -8.61
N GLY A 107 2.01 7.10 -8.07
CA GLY A 107 3.19 7.50 -8.83
C GLY A 107 4.12 6.31 -9.13
N LEU A 108 5.24 6.60 -9.80
CA LEU A 108 6.29 5.62 -10.09
C LEU A 108 6.93 5.05 -8.80
N ASP A 109 6.88 5.79 -7.71
CA ASP A 109 7.34 5.43 -6.37
C ASP A 109 6.22 4.77 -5.51
N ARG A 110 5.35 4.02 -6.16
CA ARG A 110 4.20 3.33 -5.56
C ARG A 110 4.52 2.66 -4.22
N VAL A 111 3.65 2.84 -3.25
CA VAL A 111 3.69 2.13 -1.97
C VAL A 111 3.28 0.67 -2.17
N LEU A 112 4.01 -0.26 -1.51
CA LEU A 112 3.69 -1.68 -1.45
C LEU A 112 3.13 -2.01 -0.07
N LYS A 113 1.87 -2.39 0.02
CA LYS A 113 1.15 -2.60 1.28
C LYS A 113 0.75 -4.05 1.54
N SER A 114 0.71 -4.86 0.50
CA SER A 114 0.31 -6.27 0.57
C SER A 114 1.41 -7.19 0.04
N LEU A 115 1.39 -8.44 0.47
CA LEU A 115 2.28 -9.45 -0.08
C LEU A 115 2.05 -9.64 -1.59
N ALA A 116 0.81 -9.50 -2.05
CA ALA A 116 0.45 -9.54 -3.47
C ALA A 116 1.13 -8.42 -4.29
N ASP A 117 1.33 -7.23 -3.70
CA ASP A 117 2.10 -6.17 -4.35
C ASP A 117 3.55 -6.62 -4.58
N PHE A 118 4.19 -7.23 -3.59
CA PHE A 118 5.56 -7.72 -3.75
C PHE A 118 5.66 -8.82 -4.80
N VAL A 119 4.69 -9.74 -4.87
CA VAL A 119 4.62 -10.77 -5.93
C VAL A 119 4.49 -10.12 -7.30
N ARG A 120 3.60 -9.13 -7.45
CA ARG A 120 3.38 -8.40 -8.71
C ARG A 120 4.61 -7.67 -9.19
N PHE A 121 5.41 -7.13 -8.28
CA PHE A 121 6.57 -6.30 -8.58
C PHE A 121 7.90 -7.03 -8.44
N VAL A 122 7.92 -8.37 -8.51
CA VAL A 122 9.17 -9.14 -8.62
C VAL A 122 10.00 -8.62 -9.80
N GLY A 123 11.29 -8.45 -9.61
CA GLY A 123 12.23 -7.88 -10.58
C GLY A 123 12.32 -6.34 -10.55
N LYS A 124 11.49 -5.65 -9.77
CA LYS A 124 11.58 -4.19 -9.60
C LYS A 124 12.40 -3.82 -8.37
N ASP A 125 13.00 -2.63 -8.40
CA ASP A 125 13.75 -2.10 -7.28
C ASP A 125 12.80 -1.52 -6.24
N VAL A 126 13.11 -1.79 -4.98
CA VAL A 126 12.32 -1.36 -3.83
C VAL A 126 13.22 -0.77 -2.76
N GLN A 127 12.72 0.24 -2.06
CA GLN A 127 13.23 0.63 -0.77
C GLN A 127 12.21 0.27 0.31
N LEU A 128 12.68 -0.33 1.38
CA LEU A 128 11.83 -0.68 2.51
C LEU A 128 12.50 -0.41 3.85
N LYS A 129 11.65 -0.25 4.85
CA LYS A 129 12.04 -0.09 6.24
C LYS A 129 11.39 -1.17 7.07
N THR A 130 12.16 -1.82 7.96
CA THR A 130 11.67 -2.83 8.89
C THR A 130 11.39 -2.24 10.27
N ARG A 131 10.47 -2.85 11.00
CA ARG A 131 10.14 -2.53 12.39
C ARG A 131 11.26 -2.99 13.34
N ILE A 132 11.70 -4.22 13.15
CA ILE A 132 12.81 -4.84 13.90
C ILE A 132 14.00 -4.93 12.96
N PRO A 133 15.23 -4.61 13.45
CA PRO A 133 16.44 -4.74 12.61
C PRO A 133 16.61 -6.17 12.07
N VAL A 134 16.99 -6.29 10.81
CA VAL A 134 17.46 -7.51 10.16
C VAL A 134 18.93 -7.27 9.84
N GLU A 135 19.84 -8.18 10.22
CA GLU A 135 21.29 -8.01 10.05
C GLU A 135 21.82 -6.63 10.52
N ASN A 136 21.33 -6.18 11.68
CA ASN A 136 21.66 -4.91 12.34
C ASN A 136 21.25 -3.64 11.58
N GLN A 137 20.43 -3.74 10.52
CA GLN A 137 19.91 -2.59 9.78
C GLN A 137 18.39 -2.66 9.63
N ARG A 138 17.77 -1.49 9.40
CA ARG A 138 16.33 -1.37 9.22
C ARG A 138 15.94 -0.87 7.83
N ASN A 139 16.85 -0.23 7.12
CA ASN A 139 16.55 0.34 5.82
C ASN A 139 17.26 -0.49 4.76
N PHE A 140 16.49 -1.00 3.81
CA PHE A 140 16.96 -1.84 2.74
C PHE A 140 16.61 -1.21 1.40
N ARG A 141 17.54 -1.30 0.45
CA ARG A 141 17.32 -0.96 -0.94
C ARG A 141 17.85 -2.11 -1.77
N GLY A 142 17.00 -2.69 -2.60
CA GLY A 142 17.36 -3.87 -3.38
C GLY A 142 16.32 -4.17 -4.45
N ASN A 143 16.61 -5.16 -5.26
CA ASN A 143 15.68 -5.71 -6.23
C ASN A 143 14.85 -6.82 -5.58
N ILE A 144 13.54 -6.85 -5.81
CA ILE A 144 12.69 -7.95 -5.36
C ILE A 144 13.02 -9.19 -6.19
N LYS A 145 13.76 -10.13 -5.62
CA LYS A 145 14.21 -11.33 -6.32
C LYS A 145 13.14 -12.41 -6.36
N ASN A 146 12.52 -12.63 -5.21
CA ASN A 146 11.48 -13.66 -5.03
C ASN A 146 10.60 -13.34 -3.83
N VAL A 147 9.40 -13.90 -3.81
CA VAL A 147 8.45 -13.82 -2.71
C VAL A 147 7.91 -15.22 -2.42
N ASP A 148 8.15 -15.70 -1.20
CA ASP A 148 7.56 -16.94 -0.69
C ASP A 148 6.27 -16.59 0.06
N SER A 149 5.14 -16.81 -0.60
CA SER A 149 3.82 -16.47 -0.06
C SER A 149 3.41 -17.38 1.10
N GLU A 150 3.90 -18.61 1.17
CA GLU A 150 3.57 -19.54 2.25
C GLU A 150 4.26 -19.15 3.57
N LYS A 151 5.52 -18.71 3.46
CA LYS A 151 6.33 -18.28 4.61
C LYS A 151 6.23 -16.78 4.89
N ASN A 152 5.52 -16.00 4.06
CA ASN A 152 5.49 -14.54 4.11
C ASN A 152 6.90 -13.92 4.05
N LEU A 153 7.79 -14.46 3.24
CA LEU A 153 9.18 -14.00 3.08
C LEU A 153 9.38 -13.29 1.74
N ILE A 154 10.12 -12.20 1.79
CA ILE A 154 10.55 -11.43 0.64
C ILE A 154 12.06 -11.53 0.57
N ILE A 155 12.58 -11.94 -0.61
CA ILE A 155 14.01 -12.07 -0.87
C ILE A 155 14.44 -10.87 -1.71
N LEU A 156 15.33 -10.05 -1.17
CA LEU A 156 15.91 -8.90 -1.86
C LEU A 156 17.36 -9.19 -2.27
N ASP A 157 17.70 -8.76 -3.48
CA ASP A 157 19.06 -8.70 -4.01
C ASP A 157 19.58 -7.28 -3.79
N LEU A 158 20.51 -7.12 -2.85
CA LEU A 158 21.05 -5.81 -2.46
C LEU A 158 22.13 -5.31 -3.44
N ASP A 159 22.77 -6.18 -4.20
CA ASP A 159 23.83 -5.82 -5.13
C ASP A 159 23.28 -5.30 -6.46
N ALA A 160 22.09 -5.75 -6.86
CA ALA A 160 21.44 -5.27 -8.08
C ALA A 160 21.24 -3.75 -8.11
N THR A 161 21.07 -3.11 -6.95
CA THR A 161 20.91 -1.63 -6.86
C THR A 161 22.23 -0.89 -6.89
N LYS A 162 23.31 -1.46 -6.36
CA LYS A 162 24.66 -0.84 -6.39
C LYS A 162 25.17 -0.71 -7.83
N ILE A 163 24.97 -1.75 -8.64
CA ILE A 163 25.35 -1.76 -10.07
C ILE A 163 24.61 -0.67 -10.85
N ASN A 164 23.35 -0.40 -10.51
CA ASN A 164 22.55 0.61 -11.19
C ASN A 164 22.96 2.04 -10.77
N ASP A 165 23.23 2.27 -9.48
CA ASP A 165 23.69 3.56 -8.98
C ASP A 165 25.08 3.96 -9.55
N GLU A 166 25.95 2.99 -9.84
CA GLU A 166 27.25 3.22 -10.48
C GLU A 166 27.09 3.56 -11.96
N LYS A 167 26.20 2.88 -12.69
CA LYS A 167 25.91 3.17 -14.11
C LYS A 167 25.30 4.56 -14.31
N GLU A 168 24.48 5.05 -13.38
CA GLU A 168 23.93 6.41 -13.43
C GLU A 168 25.02 7.48 -13.18
N LYS A 169 25.99 7.22 -12.29
CA LYS A 169 27.10 8.12 -11.99
C LYS A 169 28.12 8.21 -13.13
N GLU A 170 28.29 7.14 -13.92
CA GLU A 170 29.20 7.15 -15.06
C GLU A 170 28.66 7.90 -16.28
N LYS A 171 27.33 7.96 -16.47
CA LYS A 171 26.73 8.75 -17.55
C LYS A 171 26.87 10.28 -17.38
N GLY A 172 27.24 10.75 -16.19
CA GLY A 172 27.39 12.18 -15.85
C GLY A 172 28.85 12.70 -15.87
N LYS A 173 29.85 11.89 -16.21
CA LYS A 173 31.24 12.33 -16.26
C LYS A 173 31.80 12.26 -17.67
N ASP A 174 32.13 13.44 -18.20
CA ASP A 174 32.78 13.63 -19.49
C ASP A 174 34.02 12.75 -19.67
N LYS A 175 34.16 12.28 -20.90
CA LYS A 175 35.24 11.48 -21.45
C LYS A 175 36.59 12.19 -21.27
N ASN A 176 37.42 11.72 -20.37
CA ASN A 176 38.86 11.70 -20.59
C ASN A 176 39.58 10.87 -19.51
N LYS A 177 39.99 9.64 -19.85
CA LYS A 177 41.27 9.04 -19.47
C LYS A 177 41.35 7.59 -19.97
N ASN A 178 42.31 7.41 -20.90
CA ASN A 178 42.82 6.11 -21.27
C ASN A 178 43.34 5.37 -20.01
N ALA A 179 42.79 4.21 -19.70
CA ALA A 179 43.39 3.25 -18.82
C ALA A 179 43.12 1.83 -19.34
N LYS A 180 44.20 1.13 -19.51
CA LYS A 180 44.42 -0.19 -20.05
C LYS A 180 43.39 -1.24 -19.61
N LYS A 181 42.82 -1.91 -20.63
CA LYS A 181 42.17 -3.22 -20.47
C LYS A 181 43.19 -4.24 -19.94
N ASN A 182 42.99 -4.72 -18.74
CA ASN A 182 43.46 -6.04 -18.36
C ASN A 182 42.23 -6.98 -18.40
N ASN A 183 42.21 -7.79 -19.46
CA ASN A 183 41.38 -8.99 -19.54
C ASN A 183 41.95 -9.99 -18.53
N GLN A 184 41.27 -10.23 -17.43
CA GLN A 184 41.42 -11.44 -16.63
C GLN A 184 40.08 -11.95 -16.14
N ASN A 185 39.72 -13.09 -16.72
CA ASN A 185 38.91 -14.18 -16.19
C ASN A 185 37.56 -13.82 -15.56
N LEU A 186 36.52 -13.91 -16.40
CA LEU A 186 35.18 -14.28 -16.00
C LEU A 186 35.17 -15.70 -15.46
N VAL A 187 35.52 -15.86 -14.19
CA VAL A 187 35.06 -17.00 -13.40
C VAL A 187 33.82 -16.48 -12.70
N GLU A 188 32.69 -17.10 -13.02
CA GLU A 188 31.42 -16.87 -12.36
C GLU A 188 31.59 -17.18 -10.86
N ASP A 189 31.83 -16.14 -10.05
CA ASP A 189 31.65 -16.21 -8.60
C ASP A 189 30.16 -16.23 -8.31
N ILE A 190 29.59 -17.45 -8.32
CA ILE A 190 28.17 -17.72 -8.02
C ILE A 190 27.87 -17.55 -6.51
N ASP A 191 28.89 -17.33 -5.67
CA ASP A 191 28.77 -17.42 -4.20
C ASP A 191 28.78 -16.11 -3.41
N ASN A 192 28.73 -14.95 -4.04
CA ASN A 192 28.75 -13.68 -3.29
C ASN A 192 27.57 -12.75 -3.62
N LYS A 193 26.38 -13.31 -3.81
CA LYS A 193 25.16 -12.53 -3.95
C LYS A 193 24.65 -12.15 -2.56
N ASN A 194 24.58 -10.84 -2.32
CA ASN A 194 24.12 -10.27 -1.06
C ASN A 194 22.60 -10.28 -1.00
N TYR A 195 22.00 -11.44 -0.71
CA TYR A 195 20.57 -11.60 -0.53
C TYR A 195 20.21 -11.41 0.94
N VAL A 196 19.08 -10.72 1.18
CA VAL A 196 18.48 -10.62 2.50
C VAL A 196 17.05 -11.16 2.45
N GLU A 197 16.68 -11.95 3.45
CA GLU A 197 15.33 -12.46 3.65
C GLU A 197 14.60 -11.59 4.69
N ILE A 198 13.49 -11.03 4.31
CA ILE A 198 12.71 -10.14 5.18
C ILE A 198 11.29 -10.68 5.30
N ASN A 199 10.84 -10.91 6.53
CA ASN A 199 9.47 -11.29 6.79
C ASN A 199 8.54 -10.09 6.50
N PHE A 200 7.49 -10.32 5.72
CA PHE A 200 6.52 -9.28 5.35
C PHE A 200 5.93 -8.56 6.57
N ASN A 201 5.62 -9.30 7.65
CA ASN A 201 5.07 -8.72 8.88
C ASN A 201 6.05 -7.79 9.61
N ASN A 202 7.35 -7.89 9.31
CA ASN A 202 8.37 -7.01 9.85
C ASN A 202 8.52 -5.71 9.04
N ILE A 203 7.86 -5.57 7.90
CA ILE A 203 7.94 -4.37 7.08
C ILE A 203 7.07 -3.28 7.71
N ASP A 204 7.66 -2.10 7.91
CA ASP A 204 6.99 -0.88 8.34
C ASP A 204 6.49 -0.08 7.14
N LYS A 205 7.36 0.12 6.14
CA LYS A 205 7.07 0.85 4.90
C LYS A 205 7.86 0.26 3.75
N ALA A 206 7.25 0.21 2.57
CA ALA A 206 7.91 -0.15 1.33
C ALA A 206 7.40 0.69 0.16
N ARG A 207 8.31 1.09 -0.74
CA ARG A 207 7.99 1.83 -1.97
C ARG A 207 8.86 1.32 -3.12
N LEU A 208 8.31 1.32 -4.32
CA LEU A 208 9.11 1.09 -5.53
C LEU A 208 10.11 2.22 -5.75
N ILE A 209 11.24 1.90 -6.33
CA ILE A 209 12.21 2.86 -6.83
C ILE A 209 12.01 2.96 -8.34
N PRO A 210 11.62 4.13 -8.87
CA PRO A 210 11.45 4.28 -10.31
C PRO A 210 12.79 4.12 -11.03
N ARG A 211 12.81 3.33 -12.11
CA ARG A 211 13.88 3.35 -13.09
C ARG A 211 13.47 4.29 -14.21
N ILE A 212 14.12 5.41 -14.32
CA ILE A 212 13.92 6.35 -15.43
C ILE A 212 14.88 5.91 -16.53
N GLU A 213 14.35 5.26 -17.56
CA GLU A 213 15.11 4.97 -18.79
C GLU A 213 15.01 6.21 -19.69
N PHE A 214 16.15 6.84 -19.97
CA PHE A 214 16.28 7.97 -20.90
C PHE A 214 16.78 7.48 -22.27
#